data_fd3f774fdefe8132d5e5031143dfacc8
#
_entry.id   fd3f774fdefe8132d5e5031143dfacc8
#
_cell.length_a   1.000
_cell.length_b   1.000
_cell.length_c   1.000
_cell.angle_alpha   90.00
_cell.angle_beta   90.00
_cell.angle_gamma   90.00
#
_symmetry.space_group_name_H-M   'P 1'
#
loop_
_entity.id
_entity.type
_entity.pdbx_description
1 polymer ?
#
loop_
_entity_poly.entity_id
_entity_poly.type
_entity_poly.pdbx_seq_one_letter_code
_entity_poly.pdbx_strand_id
1 'polypeptide(L)'
;MLTPPTQYNKLSIIMTSKPMQTSKDNQNLDMPALTVDGLIEAQVAFMQQWLRTQAEPLSMQAWQWFAAQPLNKYVSADDLQQLINDWLLNQPMTDVIRKDIRDILHTIIYHPVNDNVPLSELVDDTQVQTLANYVGSHDQQRNILIHTLVGNETFADLLTQTLYHAINDFMETTLDKAGAAGKLMKFGRSSFEKATNRNLDEKLQAYLHRNIKDLARRAEANAQEHLSNDEVARLLITGWARIKDQPVSHLQTYLRDEPDNSSIDHIEASIQQSYNRLRQSPYLHSLVAASIDTWYGNHQSDTIATVVSSLHIDEQAMTQLSTALLPVVHDAIESEWLTAHAREMLQAFYEQPNIKKGLAFNT
;
A
#
# COMPACT_ATOMS: atom_id res chain seq x y z
N MET A 1 33.97 35.03 5.10
CA MET A 1 33.81 35.61 6.46
C MET A 1 32.82 34.76 7.18
N LEU A 2 33.35 33.86 8.02
CA LEU A 2 32.61 32.90 8.81
C LEU A 2 32.41 33.45 10.20
N THR A 3 31.16 33.61 10.62
CA THR A 3 30.82 33.92 12.02
C THR A 3 30.79 32.65 12.85
N PRO A 4 31.34 32.63 14.06
CA PRO A 4 31.38 31.46 14.94
C PRO A 4 30.03 31.25 15.65
N PRO A 5 29.72 30.01 16.09
CA PRO A 5 28.46 29.68 16.74
C PRO A 5 28.40 30.19 18.20
N THR A 6 27.22 30.63 18.54
CA THR A 6 26.82 31.26 19.81
C THR A 6 26.92 30.26 20.98
N GLN A 7 27.42 30.78 22.08
CA GLN A 7 27.73 30.13 23.34
C GLN A 7 26.53 29.46 24.00
N TYR A 8 26.75 28.26 24.51
CA TYR A 8 25.86 27.56 25.46
C TYR A 8 25.72 28.35 26.76
N ASN A 9 24.53 28.77 27.08
CA ASN A 9 24.17 29.41 28.35
C ASN A 9 24.15 28.35 29.45
N LYS A 10 25.11 28.50 30.40
CA LYS A 10 25.13 27.76 31.67
C LYS A 10 23.96 28.23 32.52
N LEU A 11 22.94 27.43 32.66
CA LEU A 11 21.89 27.59 33.67
C LEU A 11 22.51 27.26 35.05
N SER A 12 22.87 28.30 35.79
CA SER A 12 23.21 28.22 37.21
C SER A 12 21.91 28.09 37.99
N ILE A 13 21.65 26.91 38.54
CA ILE A 13 20.58 26.72 39.51
C ILE A 13 21.05 27.33 40.84
N ILE A 14 20.58 28.52 41.16
CA ILE A 14 20.75 29.15 42.51
C ILE A 14 19.70 28.53 43.41
N MET A 15 20.12 27.58 44.23
CA MET A 15 19.34 27.11 45.38
C MET A 15 19.33 28.23 46.46
N THR A 16 18.26 29.02 46.51
CA THR A 16 18.00 29.88 47.68
C THR A 16 17.39 29.04 48.78
N SER A 17 18.23 28.61 49.73
CA SER A 17 17.78 28.00 50.98
C SER A 17 17.24 29.08 51.90
N LYS A 18 15.94 29.07 52.14
CA LYS A 18 15.30 29.84 53.21
C LYS A 18 15.54 29.12 54.55
N PRO A 19 16.00 29.76 55.62
CA PRO A 19 16.21 29.07 56.89
C PRO A 19 14.85 28.71 57.52
N MET A 20 14.67 27.43 57.75
CA MET A 20 13.53 26.86 58.44
C MET A 20 13.65 27.13 59.94
N GLN A 21 12.71 27.84 60.53
CA GLN A 21 12.62 28.05 61.99
C GLN A 21 12.42 26.70 62.68
N THR A 22 13.33 26.39 63.58
CA THR A 22 13.27 25.21 64.46
C THR A 22 12.21 25.43 65.51
N SER A 23 11.01 24.83 65.35
CA SER A 23 10.10 24.57 66.44
C SER A 23 10.61 23.33 67.21
N LYS A 24 10.99 23.51 68.45
CA LYS A 24 11.32 22.43 69.39
C LYS A 24 9.98 21.81 69.87
N ASP A 25 9.46 20.83 69.16
CA ASP A 25 8.54 19.85 69.73
C ASP A 25 9.23 18.46 69.57
N ASN A 26 9.87 18.07 70.70
CA ASN A 26 10.34 16.72 70.92
C ASN A 26 9.16 15.78 71.07
N GLN A 27 8.55 15.37 69.96
CA GLN A 27 7.82 14.12 69.92
C GLN A 27 8.83 13.08 69.43
N ASN A 28 9.24 12.18 70.30
CA ASN A 28 9.87 10.92 69.97
C ASN A 28 8.90 10.15 69.04
N LEU A 29 8.94 10.43 67.76
CA LEU A 29 8.39 9.55 66.76
C LEU A 29 9.34 8.36 66.73
N ASP A 30 8.90 7.23 67.30
CA ASP A 30 9.48 5.92 67.03
C ASP A 30 9.44 5.72 65.49
N MET A 31 10.50 6.16 64.82
CA MET A 31 10.66 5.83 63.42
C MET A 31 10.91 4.33 63.36
N PRO A 32 10.07 3.54 62.69
CA PRO A 32 10.35 2.13 62.50
C PRO A 32 11.73 1.99 61.88
N ALA A 33 12.54 1.08 62.42
CA ALA A 33 13.89 0.81 61.93
C ALA A 33 13.77 0.59 60.41
N LEU A 34 14.55 1.36 59.65
CA LEU A 34 14.59 1.25 58.17
C LEU A 34 15.12 -0.15 57.84
N THR A 35 14.25 -1.08 57.54
CA THR A 35 14.61 -2.40 57.04
C THR A 35 15.00 -2.31 55.56
N VAL A 36 15.82 -3.22 55.08
CA VAL A 36 16.19 -3.32 53.65
C VAL A 36 14.93 -3.42 52.77
N ASP A 37 13.96 -4.23 53.21
CA ASP A 37 12.68 -4.39 52.48
C ASP A 37 11.90 -3.06 52.43
N GLY A 38 11.86 -2.31 53.55
CA GLY A 38 11.23 -0.98 53.61
C GLY A 38 11.90 0.03 52.67
N LEU A 39 13.25 -0.03 52.57
CA LEU A 39 13.98 0.80 51.60
C LEU A 39 13.68 0.43 50.17
N ILE A 40 13.58 -0.86 49.87
CA ILE A 40 13.24 -1.35 48.53
C ILE A 40 11.84 -0.85 48.12
N GLU A 41 10.82 -1.01 48.99
CA GLU A 41 9.46 -0.55 48.69
C GLU A 41 9.40 0.97 48.49
N ALA A 42 10.09 1.74 49.33
CA ALA A 42 10.17 3.19 49.18
C ALA A 42 10.85 3.62 47.89
N GLN A 43 11.90 2.93 47.46
CA GLN A 43 12.58 3.18 46.18
C GLN A 43 11.75 2.80 44.97
N VAL A 44 11.05 1.69 45.06
CA VAL A 44 10.11 1.27 43.98
C VAL A 44 9.02 2.31 43.83
N ALA A 45 8.38 2.74 44.93
CA ALA A 45 7.36 3.76 44.89
C ALA A 45 7.83 5.09 44.32
N PHE A 46 9.04 5.53 44.77
CA PHE A 46 9.68 6.75 44.25
C PHE A 46 9.97 6.62 42.76
N MET A 47 10.51 5.48 42.28
CA MET A 47 10.85 5.23 40.91
C MET A 47 9.58 5.27 40.01
N GLN A 48 8.50 4.64 40.47
CA GLN A 48 7.21 4.66 39.73
C GLN A 48 6.69 6.10 39.62
N GLN A 49 6.64 6.85 40.71
CA GLN A 49 6.18 8.23 40.70
C GLN A 49 7.05 9.12 39.81
N TRP A 50 8.39 8.95 39.87
CA TRP A 50 9.33 9.70 39.07
C TRP A 50 9.19 9.37 37.59
N LEU A 51 9.16 8.08 37.24
CA LEU A 51 8.93 7.65 35.83
C LEU A 51 7.62 8.17 35.29
N ARG A 52 6.55 8.13 36.06
CA ARG A 52 5.24 8.66 35.66
C ARG A 52 5.30 10.14 35.29
N THR A 53 6.03 10.93 36.06
CA THR A 53 6.19 12.38 35.82
C THR A 53 7.16 12.69 34.69
N GLN A 54 8.13 11.81 34.47
CA GLN A 54 9.22 12.03 33.52
C GLN A 54 9.07 11.24 32.20
N ALA A 55 8.03 10.40 32.07
CA ALA A 55 7.86 9.52 30.91
C ALA A 55 7.88 10.30 29.57
N GLU A 56 7.10 11.38 29.49
CA GLU A 56 7.01 12.20 28.27
C GLU A 56 8.34 12.94 27.96
N PRO A 57 8.92 13.73 28.89
CA PRO A 57 10.17 14.41 28.60
C PRO A 57 11.35 13.45 28.34
N LEU A 58 11.38 12.30 28.99
CA LEU A 58 12.43 11.30 28.76
C LEU A 58 12.29 10.66 27.38
N SER A 59 11.08 10.35 26.95
CA SER A 59 10.84 9.78 25.61
C SER A 59 11.27 10.75 24.51
N MET A 60 10.97 12.03 24.67
CA MET A 60 11.38 13.07 23.71
C MET A 60 12.90 13.28 23.71
N GLN A 61 13.54 13.31 24.86
CA GLN A 61 15.01 13.42 24.95
C GLN A 61 15.70 12.19 24.34
N ALA A 62 15.19 11.00 24.61
CA ALA A 62 15.70 9.76 24.04
C ALA A 62 15.56 9.76 22.51
N TRP A 63 14.42 10.22 22.01
CA TRP A 63 14.21 10.39 20.58
C TRP A 63 15.19 11.39 19.98
N GLN A 64 15.32 12.60 20.54
CA GLN A 64 16.24 13.61 20.04
C GLN A 64 17.69 13.11 19.99
N TRP A 65 18.11 12.40 21.03
CA TRP A 65 19.44 11.77 21.08
C TRP A 65 19.59 10.70 19.98
N PHE A 66 18.62 9.83 19.82
CA PHE A 66 18.64 8.77 18.80
C PHE A 66 18.57 9.34 17.39
N ALA A 67 17.68 10.29 17.16
CA ALA A 67 17.46 10.92 15.87
C ALA A 67 18.68 11.71 15.35
N ALA A 68 19.52 12.18 16.24
CA ALA A 68 20.77 12.87 15.89
C ALA A 68 21.91 11.93 15.43
N GLN A 69 21.71 10.61 15.58
CA GLN A 69 22.74 9.64 15.18
C GLN A 69 22.63 9.30 13.69
N PRO A 70 23.76 8.95 13.02
CA PRO A 70 23.71 8.48 11.64
C PRO A 70 23.08 7.09 11.56
N LEU A 71 22.38 6.82 10.43
CA LEU A 71 21.65 5.57 10.20
C LEU A 71 22.58 4.34 10.33
N ASN A 72 23.76 4.40 9.71
CA ASN A 72 24.73 3.30 9.68
C ASN A 72 25.30 2.91 11.05
N LYS A 73 25.02 3.69 12.09
CA LYS A 73 25.43 3.33 13.46
C LYS A 73 24.62 2.18 14.04
N TYR A 74 23.37 2.04 13.62
CA TYR A 74 22.41 1.11 14.21
C TYR A 74 21.85 0.09 13.25
N VAL A 75 21.83 0.38 11.96
CA VAL A 75 21.18 -0.43 10.93
C VAL A 75 22.11 -0.56 9.75
N SER A 76 22.34 -1.78 9.27
CA SER A 76 23.03 -2.07 8.01
C SER A 76 22.05 -2.37 6.88
N ALA A 77 22.51 -2.41 5.63
CA ALA A 77 21.72 -2.88 4.50
C ALA A 77 21.26 -4.32 4.68
N ASP A 78 22.15 -5.18 5.20
CA ASP A 78 21.85 -6.60 5.45
C ASP A 78 20.77 -6.76 6.51
N ASP A 79 20.76 -5.96 7.59
CA ASP A 79 19.71 -5.97 8.61
C ASP A 79 18.35 -5.62 8.02
N LEU A 80 18.28 -4.61 7.13
CA LEU A 80 17.06 -4.22 6.43
C LEU A 80 16.58 -5.31 5.47
N GLN A 81 17.49 -5.90 4.72
CA GLN A 81 17.17 -7.01 3.80
C GLN A 81 16.63 -8.21 4.59
N GLN A 82 17.29 -8.57 5.69
CA GLN A 82 16.84 -9.67 6.54
C GLN A 82 15.46 -9.38 7.14
N LEU A 83 15.25 -8.17 7.67
CA LEU A 83 13.96 -7.77 8.23
C LEU A 83 12.82 -7.90 7.19
N ILE A 84 13.03 -7.37 5.98
CA ILE A 84 12.01 -7.44 4.92
C ILE A 84 11.81 -8.87 4.44
N ASN A 85 12.87 -9.65 4.30
CA ASN A 85 12.75 -11.04 3.93
C ASN A 85 11.97 -11.85 4.99
N ASP A 86 12.32 -11.72 6.25
CA ASP A 86 11.75 -12.53 7.32
C ASP A 86 10.31 -12.12 7.67
N TRP A 87 10.01 -10.82 7.62
CA TRP A 87 8.71 -10.30 8.07
C TRP A 87 7.70 -10.12 6.95
N LEU A 88 8.16 -9.87 5.73
CA LEU A 88 7.30 -9.59 4.59
C LEU A 88 7.31 -10.72 3.55
N LEU A 89 8.50 -11.09 3.03
CA LEU A 89 8.58 -12.01 1.90
C LEU A 89 8.44 -13.48 2.32
N ASN A 90 8.99 -13.88 3.46
CA ASN A 90 8.91 -15.27 3.92
C ASN A 90 7.59 -15.62 4.60
N GLN A 91 6.79 -14.64 5.00
CA GLN A 91 5.50 -14.90 5.66
C GLN A 91 4.35 -15.03 4.66
N PRO A 92 3.56 -16.11 4.73
CA PRO A 92 2.34 -16.21 3.94
C PRO A 92 1.30 -15.20 4.46
N MET A 93 0.46 -14.73 3.56
CA MET A 93 -0.70 -13.94 3.97
C MET A 93 -1.63 -14.83 4.82
N THR A 94 -1.85 -14.45 6.06
CA THR A 94 -2.71 -15.22 6.98
C THR A 94 -4.19 -15.05 6.62
N ASP A 95 -5.03 -15.99 7.08
CA ASP A 95 -6.48 -15.90 6.87
C ASP A 95 -7.10 -14.65 7.51
N VAL A 96 -6.52 -14.20 8.63
CA VAL A 96 -6.93 -12.96 9.31
C VAL A 96 -6.68 -11.75 8.41
N ILE A 97 -5.45 -11.61 7.90
CA ILE A 97 -5.09 -10.50 7.00
C ILE A 97 -5.93 -10.53 5.73
N ARG A 98 -6.20 -11.73 5.17
CA ARG A 98 -7.07 -11.86 3.99
C ARG A 98 -8.49 -11.37 4.26
N LYS A 99 -9.05 -11.76 5.40
CA LYS A 99 -10.38 -11.30 5.81
C LYS A 99 -10.40 -9.78 5.98
N ASP A 100 -9.42 -9.23 6.67
CA ASP A 100 -9.32 -7.77 6.88
C ASP A 100 -9.20 -7.02 5.55
N ILE A 101 -8.38 -7.51 4.62
CA ILE A 101 -8.28 -6.92 3.26
C ILE A 101 -9.63 -6.95 2.56
N ARG A 102 -10.35 -8.08 2.60
CA ARG A 102 -11.69 -8.22 2.00
C ARG A 102 -12.67 -7.22 2.60
N ASP A 103 -12.74 -7.15 3.92
CA ASP A 103 -13.65 -6.28 4.64
C ASP A 103 -13.35 -4.80 4.35
N ILE A 104 -12.06 -4.44 4.29
CA ILE A 104 -11.61 -3.09 3.91
C ILE A 104 -11.96 -2.79 2.45
N LEU A 105 -11.68 -3.69 1.50
CA LEU A 105 -12.02 -3.51 0.10
C LEU A 105 -13.54 -3.33 -0.07
N HIS A 106 -14.35 -4.16 0.59
CA HIS A 106 -15.80 -4.02 0.58
C HIS A 106 -16.22 -2.64 1.11
N THR A 107 -15.66 -2.22 2.24
CA THR A 107 -15.97 -0.92 2.83
C THR A 107 -15.61 0.23 1.91
N ILE A 108 -14.42 0.19 1.26
CA ILE A 108 -13.97 1.25 0.35
C ILE A 108 -14.86 1.30 -0.90
N ILE A 109 -15.11 0.14 -1.51
CA ILE A 109 -15.86 0.05 -2.77
C ILE A 109 -17.31 0.50 -2.58
N TYR A 110 -17.98 0.05 -1.51
CA TYR A 110 -19.39 0.35 -1.28
C TYR A 110 -19.65 1.50 -0.30
N HIS A 111 -18.63 2.32 -0.01
CA HIS A 111 -18.81 3.45 0.89
C HIS A 111 -19.76 4.49 0.27
N PRO A 112 -20.78 4.98 1.00
CA PRO A 112 -21.76 5.94 0.47
C PRO A 112 -21.17 7.27 -0.03
N VAL A 113 -19.95 7.64 0.43
CA VAL A 113 -19.27 8.83 -0.08
C VAL A 113 -19.02 8.75 -1.59
N ASN A 114 -18.86 7.55 -2.13
CA ASN A 114 -18.60 7.33 -3.55
C ASN A 114 -19.74 7.80 -4.47
N ASP A 115 -20.96 7.93 -3.95
CA ASP A 115 -22.12 8.43 -4.70
C ASP A 115 -22.06 9.95 -4.94
N ASN A 116 -21.26 10.66 -4.14
CA ASN A 116 -21.23 12.13 -4.14
C ASN A 116 -19.89 12.69 -4.65
N VAL A 117 -18.91 11.86 -4.92
CA VAL A 117 -17.58 12.27 -5.37
C VAL A 117 -17.43 11.94 -6.85
N PRO A 118 -17.28 12.91 -7.75
CA PRO A 118 -17.03 12.67 -9.17
C PRO A 118 -15.62 12.11 -9.40
N LEU A 119 -15.45 11.35 -10.46
CA LEU A 119 -14.13 10.78 -10.81
C LEU A 119 -13.07 11.86 -11.03
N SER A 120 -13.48 13.07 -11.43
CA SER A 120 -12.58 14.23 -11.60
C SER A 120 -11.93 14.73 -10.30
N GLU A 121 -12.43 14.34 -9.12
CA GLU A 121 -11.74 14.62 -7.86
C GLU A 121 -10.58 13.65 -7.58
N LEU A 122 -10.60 12.46 -8.19
CA LEU A 122 -9.52 11.46 -8.03
C LEU A 122 -8.42 11.64 -9.07
N VAL A 123 -8.78 12.03 -10.29
CA VAL A 123 -7.86 12.21 -11.41
C VAL A 123 -8.22 13.50 -12.14
N ASP A 124 -7.30 14.44 -12.23
CA ASP A 124 -7.55 15.70 -12.91
C ASP A 124 -7.30 15.63 -14.43
N ASP A 125 -7.86 16.61 -15.15
CA ASP A 125 -7.75 16.70 -16.61
C ASP A 125 -6.28 16.81 -17.08
N THR A 126 -5.39 17.42 -16.27
CA THR A 126 -3.96 17.59 -16.58
C THR A 126 -3.22 16.25 -16.50
N GLN A 127 -3.55 15.44 -15.50
CA GLN A 127 -2.98 14.09 -15.35
C GLN A 127 -3.38 13.22 -16.54
N VAL A 128 -4.66 13.27 -16.94
CA VAL A 128 -5.14 12.52 -18.11
C VAL A 128 -4.49 13.01 -19.40
N GLN A 129 -4.35 14.31 -19.59
CA GLN A 129 -3.65 14.88 -20.75
C GLN A 129 -2.19 14.44 -20.80
N THR A 130 -1.49 14.45 -19.66
CA THR A 130 -0.09 14.00 -19.55
C THR A 130 0.04 12.52 -19.89
N LEU A 131 -0.84 11.67 -19.34
CA LEU A 131 -0.87 10.24 -19.63
C LEU A 131 -1.22 9.98 -21.10
N ALA A 132 -2.20 10.71 -21.67
CA ALA A 132 -2.61 10.58 -23.05
C ALA A 132 -1.46 10.93 -24.01
N ASN A 133 -0.73 12.01 -23.75
CA ASN A 133 0.44 12.40 -24.53
C ASN A 133 1.57 11.36 -24.39
N TYR A 134 1.80 10.86 -23.17
CA TYR A 134 2.79 9.81 -22.93
C TYR A 134 2.47 8.53 -23.72
N VAL A 135 1.25 8.02 -23.60
CA VAL A 135 0.80 6.82 -24.34
C VAL A 135 0.83 7.08 -25.86
N GLY A 136 0.38 8.25 -26.29
CA GLY A 136 0.43 8.66 -27.70
C GLY A 136 1.85 8.66 -28.28
N SER A 137 2.86 9.05 -27.53
CA SER A 137 4.25 9.14 -27.98
C SER A 137 4.98 7.80 -28.12
N HIS A 138 4.35 6.68 -27.69
CA HIS A 138 4.99 5.35 -27.69
C HIS A 138 4.59 4.52 -28.94
N ASP A 139 5.06 4.92 -30.12
CA ASP A 139 4.73 4.31 -31.42
C ASP A 139 5.01 2.81 -31.48
N GLN A 140 6.15 2.38 -30.99
CA GLN A 140 6.55 0.96 -31.02
C GLN A 140 5.58 0.09 -30.19
N GLN A 141 5.30 0.51 -28.97
CA GLN A 141 4.41 -0.22 -28.06
C GLN A 141 2.98 -0.25 -28.59
N ARG A 142 2.52 0.87 -29.18
CA ARG A 142 1.22 0.95 -29.85
C ARG A 142 1.14 -0.03 -31.02
N ASN A 143 2.15 -0.07 -31.90
CA ASN A 143 2.19 -0.96 -33.04
C ASN A 143 2.22 -2.43 -32.63
N ILE A 144 2.96 -2.77 -31.56
CA ILE A 144 2.96 -4.12 -30.97
C ILE A 144 1.55 -4.47 -30.45
N LEU A 145 0.89 -3.54 -29.76
CA LEU A 145 -0.48 -3.75 -29.24
C LEU A 145 -1.48 -3.96 -30.38
N ILE A 146 -1.44 -3.10 -31.41
CA ILE A 146 -2.30 -3.24 -32.61
C ILE A 146 -2.05 -4.59 -33.29
N HIS A 147 -0.80 -4.97 -33.49
CA HIS A 147 -0.44 -6.27 -34.07
C HIS A 147 -0.97 -7.44 -33.23
N THR A 148 -0.82 -7.35 -31.90
CA THR A 148 -1.28 -8.40 -30.97
C THR A 148 -2.81 -8.52 -30.96
N LEU A 149 -3.55 -7.41 -31.04
CA LEU A 149 -5.01 -7.41 -30.97
C LEU A 149 -5.66 -7.67 -32.34
N VAL A 150 -5.17 -7.03 -33.40
CA VAL A 150 -5.81 -7.05 -34.74
C VAL A 150 -5.14 -8.09 -35.65
N GLY A 151 -3.85 -8.27 -35.52
CA GLY A 151 -3.07 -9.20 -36.34
C GLY A 151 -3.18 -10.68 -35.93
N ASN A 152 -3.87 -11.02 -34.82
CA ASN A 152 -3.96 -12.39 -34.35
C ASN A 152 -5.09 -13.19 -35.04
N GLU A 153 -4.98 -14.52 -34.95
CA GLU A 153 -5.91 -15.45 -35.59
C GLU A 153 -7.31 -15.41 -34.97
N THR A 154 -7.43 -15.19 -33.66
CA THR A 154 -8.70 -15.06 -32.94
C THR A 154 -9.51 -13.85 -33.42
N PHE A 155 -8.86 -12.72 -33.67
CA PHE A 155 -9.51 -11.54 -34.25
C PHE A 155 -9.95 -11.80 -35.67
N ALA A 156 -9.15 -12.48 -36.48
CA ALA A 156 -9.50 -12.88 -37.83
C ALA A 156 -10.78 -13.79 -37.86
N ASP A 157 -10.87 -14.76 -36.95
CA ASP A 157 -12.02 -15.64 -36.79
C ASP A 157 -13.27 -14.88 -36.36
N LEU A 158 -13.14 -13.96 -35.37
CA LEU A 158 -14.24 -13.10 -34.93
C LEU A 158 -14.77 -12.23 -36.08
N LEU A 159 -13.85 -11.65 -36.86
CA LEU A 159 -14.16 -10.83 -38.01
C LEU A 159 -14.86 -11.67 -39.08
N THR A 160 -14.42 -12.92 -39.34
CA THR A 160 -15.05 -13.88 -40.24
C THR A 160 -16.50 -14.14 -39.84
N GLN A 161 -16.75 -14.44 -38.58
CA GLN A 161 -18.10 -14.70 -38.07
C GLN A 161 -18.99 -13.46 -38.18
N THR A 162 -18.46 -12.29 -37.78
CA THR A 162 -19.21 -11.02 -37.87
C THR A 162 -19.61 -10.69 -39.31
N LEU A 163 -18.68 -10.81 -40.27
CA LEU A 163 -18.95 -10.56 -41.68
C LEU A 163 -19.93 -11.59 -42.26
N TYR A 164 -19.79 -12.85 -41.88
CA TYR A 164 -20.72 -13.90 -42.33
C TYR A 164 -22.14 -13.59 -41.87
N HIS A 165 -22.34 -13.23 -40.61
CA HIS A 165 -23.67 -12.84 -40.12
C HIS A 165 -24.20 -11.57 -40.82
N ALA A 166 -23.37 -10.54 -40.96
CA ALA A 166 -23.75 -9.30 -41.63
C ALA A 166 -24.17 -9.55 -43.12
N ILE A 167 -23.43 -10.41 -43.83
CA ILE A 167 -23.79 -10.78 -45.24
C ILE A 167 -25.09 -11.55 -45.27
N ASN A 168 -25.30 -12.51 -44.37
CA ASN A 168 -26.53 -13.28 -44.30
C ASN A 168 -27.74 -12.38 -43.97
N ASP A 169 -27.63 -11.52 -42.96
CA ASP A 169 -28.71 -10.58 -42.59
C ASP A 169 -29.02 -9.61 -43.73
N PHE A 170 -27.98 -9.12 -44.44
CA PHE A 170 -28.18 -8.28 -45.61
C PHE A 170 -28.92 -9.04 -46.75
N MET A 171 -28.52 -10.27 -47.00
CA MET A 171 -29.17 -11.11 -48.03
C MET A 171 -30.61 -11.40 -47.65
N GLU A 172 -30.90 -11.80 -46.43
CA GLU A 172 -32.28 -12.06 -45.97
C GLU A 172 -33.16 -10.82 -46.05
N THR A 173 -32.65 -9.68 -45.55
CA THR A 173 -33.38 -8.40 -45.59
C THR A 173 -33.65 -7.94 -47.02
N THR A 174 -32.69 -8.14 -47.90
CA THR A 174 -32.83 -7.76 -49.34
C THR A 174 -33.81 -8.67 -50.05
N LEU A 175 -33.77 -9.99 -49.79
CA LEU A 175 -34.70 -10.96 -50.34
C LEU A 175 -36.15 -10.75 -49.83
N ASP A 176 -36.32 -10.38 -48.55
CA ASP A 176 -37.63 -10.10 -47.97
C ASP A 176 -38.24 -8.81 -48.53
N LYS A 177 -37.44 -7.79 -48.81
CA LYS A 177 -37.90 -6.55 -49.49
C LYS A 177 -38.22 -6.74 -50.95
N ALA A 178 -37.68 -7.75 -51.64
CA ALA A 178 -37.91 -8.06 -53.01
C ALA A 178 -39.32 -8.78 -53.32
N GLY A 179 -40.12 -9.00 -52.28
CA GLY A 179 -41.49 -9.54 -52.38
C GLY A 179 -41.59 -10.92 -53.04
N ALA A 180 -42.38 -11.06 -54.08
CA ALA A 180 -42.56 -12.34 -54.78
C ALA A 180 -41.27 -12.86 -55.43
N ALA A 181 -40.46 -12.00 -55.99
CA ALA A 181 -39.18 -12.35 -56.58
C ALA A 181 -38.18 -12.86 -55.50
N GLY A 182 -38.21 -12.28 -54.32
CA GLY A 182 -37.35 -12.73 -53.13
C GLY A 182 -37.76 -14.11 -52.65
N LYS A 183 -39.04 -14.43 -52.62
CA LYS A 183 -39.58 -15.79 -52.29
C LYS A 183 -39.16 -16.84 -53.33
N LEU A 184 -39.15 -16.52 -54.58
CA LEU A 184 -38.69 -17.43 -55.69
C LEU A 184 -37.13 -17.65 -55.52
N MET A 185 -36.38 -16.63 -55.22
CA MET A 185 -34.94 -16.76 -54.96
C MET A 185 -34.64 -17.57 -53.71
N LYS A 186 -35.34 -17.39 -52.60
CA LYS A 186 -35.24 -18.25 -51.40
C LYS A 186 -35.58 -19.72 -51.75
N PHE A 187 -36.57 -19.96 -52.50
CA PHE A 187 -36.99 -21.32 -52.98
C PHE A 187 -35.93 -21.93 -53.91
N GLY A 188 -35.37 -21.12 -54.82
CA GLY A 188 -34.29 -21.54 -55.71
C GLY A 188 -33.00 -21.89 -54.95
N ARG A 189 -32.64 -21.10 -53.99
CA ARG A 189 -31.48 -21.37 -53.11
C ARG A 189 -31.66 -22.69 -52.34
N SER A 190 -32.78 -22.89 -51.66
CA SER A 190 -33.10 -24.12 -50.93
C SER A 190 -33.15 -25.37 -51.82
N SER A 191 -33.69 -25.24 -53.06
CA SER A 191 -33.74 -26.34 -54.01
C SER A 191 -32.35 -26.66 -54.61
N PHE A 192 -31.53 -25.65 -54.86
CA PHE A 192 -30.15 -25.82 -55.32
C PHE A 192 -29.25 -26.45 -54.27
N GLU A 193 -29.39 -26.06 -53.01
CA GLU A 193 -28.65 -26.63 -51.87
C GLU A 193 -29.03 -28.11 -51.70
N LYS A 194 -30.32 -28.48 -51.82
CA LYS A 194 -30.77 -29.87 -51.74
C LYS A 194 -30.31 -30.71 -52.94
N ALA A 195 -30.30 -30.14 -54.17
CA ALA A 195 -29.94 -30.86 -55.37
C ALA A 195 -28.42 -31.07 -55.57
N THR A 196 -27.61 -30.14 -55.04
CA THR A 196 -26.13 -30.18 -55.26
C THR A 196 -25.35 -30.68 -54.08
N ASN A 197 -25.97 -30.97 -52.95
CA ASN A 197 -25.29 -31.31 -51.66
C ASN A 197 -24.15 -30.36 -51.36
N ARG A 198 -24.22 -29.12 -51.83
CA ARG A 198 -23.22 -28.08 -51.71
C ARG A 198 -23.76 -27.00 -50.79
N ASN A 199 -23.27 -26.99 -49.57
CA ASN A 199 -23.62 -25.97 -48.60
C ASN A 199 -22.98 -24.63 -49.00
N LEU A 200 -23.80 -23.70 -49.52
CA LEU A 200 -23.34 -22.34 -49.91
C LEU A 200 -22.79 -21.60 -48.71
N ASP A 201 -23.33 -21.89 -47.53
CA ASP A 201 -22.89 -21.28 -46.29
C ASP A 201 -21.45 -21.73 -45.90
N GLU A 202 -21.15 -23.03 -46.08
CA GLU A 202 -19.79 -23.56 -45.89
C GLU A 202 -18.80 -22.94 -46.87
N LYS A 203 -19.22 -22.73 -48.11
CA LYS A 203 -18.36 -22.08 -49.11
C LYS A 203 -18.13 -20.60 -48.83
N LEU A 204 -19.16 -19.90 -48.38
CA LEU A 204 -19.02 -18.49 -47.96
C LEU A 204 -18.13 -18.36 -46.75
N GLN A 205 -18.31 -19.20 -45.74
CA GLN A 205 -17.42 -19.24 -44.59
C GLN A 205 -15.97 -19.57 -45.02
N ALA A 206 -15.74 -20.57 -45.81
CA ALA A 206 -14.43 -20.95 -46.33
C ALA A 206 -13.79 -19.86 -47.20
N TYR A 207 -14.59 -19.12 -47.95
CA TYR A 207 -14.12 -17.96 -48.72
C TYR A 207 -13.74 -16.81 -47.81
N LEU A 208 -14.58 -16.47 -46.85
CA LEU A 208 -14.28 -15.45 -45.84
C LEU A 208 -13.05 -15.82 -45.04
N HIS A 209 -12.95 -17.04 -44.55
CA HIS A 209 -11.82 -17.49 -43.78
C HIS A 209 -10.47 -17.42 -44.56
N ARG A 210 -10.49 -17.70 -45.85
CA ARG A 210 -9.32 -17.56 -46.72
C ARG A 210 -8.91 -16.12 -46.96
N ASN A 211 -9.85 -15.21 -47.08
CA ASN A 211 -9.56 -13.81 -47.37
C ASN A 211 -9.47 -12.92 -46.13
N ILE A 212 -9.89 -13.44 -44.97
CA ILE A 212 -9.91 -12.68 -43.73
C ILE A 212 -8.52 -12.29 -43.24
N LYS A 213 -7.51 -13.16 -43.47
CA LYS A 213 -6.11 -12.86 -43.11
C LYS A 213 -5.60 -11.62 -43.85
N ASP A 214 -5.95 -11.45 -45.09
CA ASP A 214 -5.59 -10.26 -45.87
C ASP A 214 -6.42 -9.04 -45.45
N LEU A 215 -7.66 -9.23 -45.04
CA LEU A 215 -8.48 -8.15 -44.47
C LEU A 215 -7.97 -7.73 -43.10
N ALA A 216 -7.62 -8.68 -42.25
CA ALA A 216 -7.02 -8.39 -40.93
C ALA A 216 -5.69 -7.65 -41.04
N ARG A 217 -4.83 -8.06 -42.00
CA ARG A 217 -3.58 -7.34 -42.30
C ARG A 217 -3.82 -5.90 -42.78
N ARG A 218 -4.85 -5.71 -43.64
CA ARG A 218 -5.23 -4.36 -44.11
C ARG A 218 -5.82 -3.54 -42.97
N ALA A 219 -6.61 -4.15 -42.09
CA ALA A 219 -7.13 -3.50 -40.89
C ALA A 219 -6.01 -3.11 -39.93
N GLU A 220 -5.04 -3.99 -39.75
CA GLU A 220 -3.83 -3.71 -38.94
C GLU A 220 -3.03 -2.54 -39.53
N ALA A 221 -2.70 -2.60 -40.83
CA ALA A 221 -1.97 -1.54 -41.51
C ALA A 221 -2.72 -0.20 -41.44
N ASN A 222 -4.03 -0.22 -41.65
CA ASN A 222 -4.89 0.96 -41.54
C ASN A 222 -4.95 1.50 -40.09
N ALA A 223 -5.01 0.60 -39.09
CA ALA A 223 -4.97 1.00 -37.69
C ALA A 223 -3.62 1.63 -37.33
N GLN A 224 -2.51 1.06 -37.81
CA GLN A 224 -1.16 1.61 -37.60
C GLN A 224 -0.98 2.98 -38.28
N GLU A 225 -1.56 3.16 -39.47
CA GLU A 225 -1.46 4.41 -40.22
C GLU A 225 -2.35 5.51 -39.67
N HIS A 226 -3.58 5.17 -39.27
CA HIS A 226 -4.60 6.15 -38.88
C HIS A 226 -4.69 6.38 -37.36
N LEU A 227 -4.21 5.47 -36.52
CA LEU A 227 -4.06 5.72 -35.09
C LEU A 227 -2.75 6.50 -34.82
N SER A 228 -2.72 7.75 -35.28
CA SER A 228 -1.62 8.68 -34.96
C SER A 228 -1.52 8.91 -33.44
N ASN A 229 -0.39 9.44 -32.99
CA ASN A 229 -0.14 9.83 -31.60
C ASN A 229 -1.25 10.76 -31.08
N ASP A 230 -1.64 11.74 -31.88
CA ASP A 230 -2.68 12.70 -31.55
C ASP A 230 -4.07 12.05 -31.49
N GLU A 231 -4.32 11.06 -32.34
CA GLU A 231 -5.58 10.32 -32.35
C GLU A 231 -5.75 9.48 -31.09
N VAL A 232 -4.70 8.75 -30.66
CA VAL A 232 -4.70 7.98 -29.43
C VAL A 232 -4.89 8.89 -28.23
N ALA A 233 -4.14 9.98 -28.15
CA ALA A 233 -4.29 10.97 -27.10
C ALA A 233 -5.73 11.54 -27.07
N ARG A 234 -6.28 11.89 -28.23
CA ARG A 234 -7.65 12.39 -28.34
C ARG A 234 -8.70 11.38 -27.90
N LEU A 235 -8.52 10.10 -28.23
CA LEU A 235 -9.44 9.04 -27.78
C LEU A 235 -9.45 8.91 -26.26
N LEU A 236 -8.29 8.93 -25.61
CA LEU A 236 -8.17 8.88 -24.15
C LEU A 236 -8.83 10.09 -23.49
N ILE A 237 -8.55 11.31 -23.97
CA ILE A 237 -9.14 12.56 -23.48
C ILE A 237 -10.66 12.56 -23.66
N THR A 238 -11.14 12.12 -24.84
CA THR A 238 -12.57 12.06 -25.13
C THR A 238 -13.28 11.00 -24.27
N GLY A 239 -12.62 9.85 -24.05
CA GLY A 239 -13.10 8.82 -23.13
C GLY A 239 -13.24 9.35 -21.72
N TRP A 240 -12.21 10.02 -21.23
CA TRP A 240 -12.21 10.67 -19.92
C TRP A 240 -13.33 11.71 -19.78
N ALA A 241 -13.48 12.60 -20.76
CA ALA A 241 -14.51 13.63 -20.75
C ALA A 241 -15.94 13.08 -20.63
N ARG A 242 -16.17 11.81 -21.01
CA ARG A 242 -17.48 11.16 -20.88
C ARG A 242 -17.77 10.62 -19.49
N ILE A 243 -16.72 10.28 -18.73
CA ILE A 243 -16.88 9.61 -17.43
C ILE A 243 -16.48 10.47 -16.25
N LYS A 244 -15.69 11.52 -16.42
CA LYS A 244 -15.09 12.31 -15.34
C LYS A 244 -16.10 12.91 -14.35
N ASP A 245 -17.30 13.25 -14.83
CA ASP A 245 -18.37 13.83 -14.01
C ASP A 245 -19.27 12.75 -13.38
N GLN A 246 -19.03 11.46 -13.69
CA GLN A 246 -19.74 10.36 -13.06
C GLN A 246 -19.24 10.16 -11.63
N PRO A 247 -20.11 9.78 -10.70
CA PRO A 247 -19.68 9.46 -9.33
C PRO A 247 -18.75 8.24 -9.32
N VAL A 248 -17.86 8.18 -8.33
CA VAL A 248 -16.96 7.04 -8.13
C VAL A 248 -17.74 5.73 -8.03
N SER A 249 -18.93 5.75 -7.43
CA SER A 249 -19.83 4.57 -7.36
C SER A 249 -20.24 4.03 -8.74
N HIS A 250 -20.11 4.82 -9.80
CA HIS A 250 -20.35 4.30 -11.18
C HIS A 250 -19.42 3.13 -11.51
N LEU A 251 -18.22 3.10 -10.95
CA LEU A 251 -17.27 1.99 -11.13
C LEU A 251 -17.80 0.68 -10.52
N GLN A 252 -18.70 0.74 -9.54
CA GLN A 252 -19.34 -0.44 -8.95
C GLN A 252 -20.18 -1.21 -9.95
N THR A 253 -20.66 -0.56 -11.01
CA THR A 253 -21.42 -1.24 -12.09
C THR A 253 -20.61 -2.31 -12.82
N TYR A 254 -19.29 -2.24 -12.76
CA TYR A 254 -18.36 -3.22 -13.32
C TYR A 254 -18.05 -4.36 -12.35
N LEU A 255 -18.42 -4.20 -11.08
CA LEU A 255 -18.24 -5.19 -10.01
C LEU A 255 -19.61 -5.82 -9.77
N ARG A 256 -19.94 -6.89 -10.51
CA ARG A 256 -21.19 -7.62 -10.27
C ARG A 256 -21.00 -8.57 -9.10
N ASP A 257 -21.76 -8.34 -8.04
CA ASP A 257 -21.90 -9.31 -6.95
C ASP A 257 -23.04 -10.26 -7.30
N GLU A 258 -22.71 -11.44 -7.82
CA GLU A 258 -23.63 -12.55 -7.92
C GLU A 258 -23.64 -13.31 -6.60
N PRO A 259 -24.77 -13.94 -6.18
CA PRO A 259 -24.88 -14.59 -4.87
C PRO A 259 -23.79 -15.63 -4.57
N ASP A 260 -23.26 -16.26 -5.61
CA ASP A 260 -22.26 -17.34 -5.48
C ASP A 260 -20.86 -16.94 -5.97
N ASN A 261 -20.64 -15.68 -6.38
CA ASN A 261 -19.38 -15.31 -7.06
C ASN A 261 -19.11 -13.81 -6.96
N SER A 262 -18.68 -13.37 -5.77
CA SER A 262 -18.35 -11.97 -5.54
C SER A 262 -17.11 -11.55 -6.33
N SER A 263 -17.19 -10.43 -7.05
CA SER A 263 -16.03 -9.82 -7.73
C SER A 263 -14.90 -9.50 -6.74
N ILE A 264 -15.24 -9.16 -5.49
CA ILE A 264 -14.28 -8.89 -4.41
C ILE A 264 -13.53 -10.17 -4.05
N ASP A 265 -14.21 -11.32 -3.97
CA ASP A 265 -13.56 -12.60 -3.68
C ASP A 265 -12.55 -13.00 -4.78
N HIS A 266 -12.89 -12.72 -6.04
CA HIS A 266 -11.95 -12.93 -7.16
C HIS A 266 -10.75 -11.99 -7.10
N ILE A 267 -10.95 -10.72 -6.77
CA ILE A 267 -9.87 -9.75 -6.59
C ILE A 267 -8.96 -10.19 -5.43
N GLU A 268 -9.54 -10.55 -4.29
CA GLU A 268 -8.80 -11.01 -3.12
C GLU A 268 -7.98 -12.27 -3.46
N ALA A 269 -8.61 -13.27 -4.07
CA ALA A 269 -7.94 -14.50 -4.48
C ALA A 269 -6.79 -14.22 -5.49
N SER A 270 -6.98 -13.29 -6.42
CA SER A 270 -5.95 -12.89 -7.38
C SER A 270 -4.78 -12.18 -6.70
N ILE A 271 -5.06 -11.30 -5.75
CA ILE A 271 -4.03 -10.63 -4.93
C ILE A 271 -3.24 -11.67 -4.15
N GLN A 272 -3.93 -12.61 -3.48
CA GLN A 272 -3.29 -13.67 -2.70
C GLN A 272 -2.39 -14.56 -3.57
N GLN A 273 -2.91 -15.01 -4.71
CA GLN A 273 -2.14 -15.84 -5.64
C GLN A 273 -0.90 -15.12 -6.15
N SER A 274 -1.07 -13.86 -6.55
CA SER A 274 0.04 -13.02 -7.04
C SER A 274 1.07 -12.77 -5.95
N TYR A 275 0.62 -12.42 -4.74
CA TYR A 275 1.49 -12.23 -3.59
C TYR A 275 2.29 -13.52 -3.28
N ASN A 276 1.61 -14.67 -3.16
CA ASN A 276 2.28 -15.94 -2.86
C ASN A 276 3.27 -16.37 -3.94
N ARG A 277 2.98 -16.08 -5.20
CA ARG A 277 3.89 -16.36 -6.32
C ARG A 277 5.11 -15.42 -6.31
N LEU A 278 4.88 -14.14 -6.10
CA LEU A 278 5.94 -13.11 -6.13
C LEU A 278 6.87 -13.26 -4.93
N ARG A 279 6.34 -13.42 -3.70
CA ARG A 279 7.15 -13.53 -2.50
C ARG A 279 8.11 -14.72 -2.49
N GLN A 280 7.80 -15.80 -3.24
CA GLN A 280 8.67 -16.97 -3.40
C GLN A 280 9.63 -16.83 -4.60
N SER A 281 9.53 -15.75 -5.35
CA SER A 281 10.33 -15.55 -6.56
C SER A 281 11.73 -15.04 -6.22
N PRO A 282 12.80 -15.72 -6.64
CA PRO A 282 14.16 -15.20 -6.53
C PRO A 282 14.34 -13.83 -7.20
N TYR A 283 13.52 -13.54 -8.21
CA TYR A 283 13.49 -12.25 -8.88
C TYR A 283 13.08 -11.12 -7.92
N LEU A 284 11.98 -11.30 -7.16
CA LEU A 284 11.56 -10.29 -6.20
C LEU A 284 12.60 -10.09 -5.09
N HIS A 285 13.15 -11.18 -4.54
CA HIS A 285 14.20 -11.10 -3.53
C HIS A 285 15.41 -10.29 -4.03
N SER A 286 15.84 -10.53 -5.27
CA SER A 286 16.95 -9.79 -5.87
C SER A 286 16.63 -8.31 -6.07
N LEU A 287 15.40 -7.98 -6.52
CA LEU A 287 14.99 -6.58 -6.69
C LEU A 287 14.89 -5.85 -5.36
N VAL A 288 14.33 -6.50 -4.34
CA VAL A 288 14.23 -5.93 -2.98
C VAL A 288 15.62 -5.68 -2.42
N ALA A 289 16.54 -6.64 -2.53
CA ALA A 289 17.93 -6.47 -2.08
C ALA A 289 18.60 -5.30 -2.80
N ALA A 290 18.55 -5.25 -4.13
CA ALA A 290 19.14 -4.16 -4.91
C ALA A 290 18.51 -2.78 -4.59
N SER A 291 17.20 -2.75 -4.33
CA SER A 291 16.51 -1.51 -3.95
C SER A 291 16.96 -1.02 -2.57
N ILE A 292 17.10 -1.93 -1.62
CA ILE A 292 17.59 -1.62 -0.27
C ILE A 292 19.04 -1.14 -0.34
N ASP A 293 19.90 -1.82 -1.08
CA ASP A 293 21.30 -1.42 -1.25
C ASP A 293 21.43 -0.02 -1.85
N THR A 294 20.61 0.28 -2.85
CA THR A 294 20.59 1.60 -3.50
C THR A 294 20.11 2.67 -2.52
N TRP A 295 18.98 2.42 -1.84
CA TRP A 295 18.43 3.36 -0.87
C TRP A 295 19.39 3.58 0.30
N TYR A 296 19.91 2.49 0.86
CA TYR A 296 20.85 2.56 1.99
C TYR A 296 22.16 3.24 1.59
N GLY A 297 22.69 2.96 0.41
CA GLY A 297 23.88 3.63 -0.11
C GLY A 297 23.74 5.16 -0.16
N ASN A 298 22.52 5.64 -0.48
CA ASN A 298 22.22 7.07 -0.52
C ASN A 298 22.05 7.70 0.87
N HIS A 299 21.60 6.94 1.87
CA HIS A 299 21.13 7.47 3.16
C HIS A 299 21.93 7.01 4.38
N GLN A 300 22.88 6.10 4.24
CA GLN A 300 23.61 5.52 5.38
C GLN A 300 24.32 6.54 6.28
N SER A 301 24.75 7.66 5.72
CA SER A 301 25.41 8.75 6.43
C SER A 301 24.46 9.82 6.96
N ASP A 302 23.20 9.78 6.53
CA ASP A 302 22.19 10.74 6.99
C ASP A 302 21.84 10.45 8.46
N THR A 303 21.42 11.48 9.18
CA THR A 303 20.89 11.27 10.53
C THR A 303 19.52 10.58 10.43
N ILE A 304 19.18 9.83 11.46
CA ILE A 304 17.84 9.20 11.55
C ILE A 304 16.75 10.26 11.44
N ALA A 305 16.95 11.45 12.02
CA ALA A 305 16.03 12.58 11.85
C ALA A 305 15.82 12.95 10.38
N THR A 306 16.89 13.03 9.58
CA THR A 306 16.81 13.34 8.15
C THR A 306 16.03 12.27 7.39
N VAL A 307 16.33 11.01 7.66
CA VAL A 307 15.63 9.87 7.02
C VAL A 307 14.15 9.87 7.37
N VAL A 308 13.80 10.02 8.64
CA VAL A 308 12.41 9.99 9.12
C VAL A 308 11.62 11.21 8.63
N SER A 309 12.24 12.39 8.58
CA SER A 309 11.60 13.60 8.04
C SER A 309 11.31 13.52 6.55
N SER A 310 12.10 12.76 5.77
CA SER A 310 11.81 12.51 4.35
C SER A 310 10.49 11.73 4.15
N LEU A 311 10.03 11.01 5.17
CA LEU A 311 8.74 10.34 5.22
C LEU A 311 7.61 11.23 5.78
N HIS A 312 7.86 12.55 5.94
CA HIS A 312 6.95 13.53 6.56
C HIS A 312 6.61 13.21 8.03
N ILE A 313 7.48 12.42 8.70
CA ILE A 313 7.39 12.18 10.14
C ILE A 313 8.30 13.21 10.81
N ASP A 314 7.75 14.37 11.06
CA ASP A 314 8.45 15.49 11.71
C ASP A 314 8.38 15.41 13.24
N GLU A 315 8.92 16.41 13.93
CA GLU A 315 8.91 16.49 15.39
C GLU A 315 7.47 16.56 15.94
N GLN A 316 6.54 17.15 15.19
CA GLN A 316 5.12 17.20 15.59
C GLN A 316 4.48 15.81 15.55
N ALA A 317 4.72 15.04 14.49
CA ALA A 317 4.24 13.66 14.38
C ALA A 317 4.82 12.78 15.49
N MET A 318 6.12 12.95 15.82
CA MET A 318 6.75 12.23 16.92
C MET A 318 6.18 12.61 18.29
N THR A 319 5.84 13.89 18.49
CA THR A 319 5.16 14.35 19.70
C THR A 319 3.78 13.73 19.84
N GLN A 320 3.01 13.70 18.76
CA GLN A 320 1.68 13.06 18.72
C GLN A 320 1.79 11.55 19.03
N LEU A 321 2.75 10.86 18.43
CA LEU A 321 3.00 9.43 18.70
C LEU A 321 3.38 9.20 20.17
N SER A 322 4.30 10.01 20.71
CA SER A 322 4.68 9.94 22.13
C SER A 322 3.45 10.14 23.04
N THR A 323 2.63 11.16 22.77
CA THR A 323 1.41 11.42 23.51
C THR A 323 0.40 10.26 23.41
N ALA A 324 0.24 9.68 22.25
CA ALA A 324 -0.66 8.53 22.04
C ALA A 324 -0.18 7.26 22.78
N LEU A 325 1.13 7.10 22.97
CA LEU A 325 1.71 5.96 23.69
C LEU A 325 1.79 6.18 25.21
N LEU A 326 1.66 7.41 25.70
CA LEU A 326 1.75 7.71 27.15
C LEU A 326 0.84 6.85 28.02
N PRO A 327 -0.43 6.58 27.68
CA PRO A 327 -1.29 5.69 28.49
C PRO A 327 -0.67 4.29 28.66
N VAL A 328 -0.12 3.72 27.56
CA VAL A 328 0.52 2.40 27.60
C VAL A 328 1.78 2.42 28.48
N VAL A 329 2.56 3.50 28.41
CA VAL A 329 3.74 3.69 29.24
C VAL A 329 3.37 3.83 30.71
N HIS A 330 2.32 4.58 31.03
CA HIS A 330 1.80 4.71 32.41
C HIS A 330 1.29 3.37 32.94
N ASP A 331 0.53 2.63 32.17
CA ASP A 331 0.07 1.29 32.55
C ASP A 331 1.24 0.33 32.79
N ALA A 332 2.29 0.40 31.97
CA ALA A 332 3.50 -0.38 32.15
C ALA A 332 4.24 0.00 33.44
N ILE A 333 4.34 1.30 33.78
CA ILE A 333 4.97 1.80 35.00
C ILE A 333 4.22 1.32 36.25
N GLU A 334 2.89 1.27 36.19
CA GLU A 334 2.02 0.84 37.30
C GLU A 334 1.85 -0.69 37.37
N SER A 335 2.34 -1.40 36.37
CA SER A 335 2.16 -2.86 36.28
C SER A 335 2.97 -3.63 37.33
N GLU A 336 2.42 -4.79 37.75
CA GLU A 336 3.13 -5.74 38.59
C GLU A 336 4.42 -6.24 37.93
N TRP A 337 4.45 -6.29 36.59
CA TRP A 337 5.64 -6.67 35.84
C TRP A 337 6.84 -5.74 36.15
N LEU A 338 6.67 -4.42 36.04
CA LEU A 338 7.77 -3.48 36.34
C LEU A 338 8.10 -3.46 37.82
N THR A 339 7.07 -3.50 38.67
CA THR A 339 7.22 -3.50 40.12
C THR A 339 8.05 -4.70 40.63
N ALA A 340 7.71 -5.90 40.14
CA ALA A 340 8.44 -7.13 40.49
C ALA A 340 9.90 -7.09 40.05
N HIS A 341 10.16 -6.65 38.79
CA HIS A 341 11.51 -6.54 38.26
C HIS A 341 12.36 -5.48 39.03
N ALA A 342 11.73 -4.36 39.38
CA ALA A 342 12.39 -3.34 40.17
C ALA A 342 12.77 -3.85 41.59
N ARG A 343 11.85 -4.60 42.23
CA ARG A 343 12.16 -5.25 43.52
C ARG A 343 13.32 -6.23 43.39
N GLU A 344 13.28 -7.12 42.41
CA GLU A 344 14.34 -8.10 42.19
C GLU A 344 15.68 -7.44 41.95
N MET A 345 15.75 -6.39 41.13
CA MET A 345 16.97 -5.62 40.89
C MET A 345 17.50 -4.97 42.16
N LEU A 346 16.62 -4.35 42.96
CA LEU A 346 17.02 -3.71 44.22
C LEU A 346 17.40 -4.72 45.28
N GLN A 347 16.73 -5.86 45.37
CA GLN A 347 17.14 -6.96 46.25
C GLN A 347 18.55 -7.44 45.91
N ALA A 348 18.81 -7.72 44.62
CA ALA A 348 20.15 -8.12 44.17
C ALA A 348 21.22 -7.04 44.47
N PHE A 349 20.88 -5.76 44.37
CA PHE A 349 21.77 -4.66 44.75
C PHE A 349 22.10 -4.67 46.24
N TYR A 350 21.10 -4.77 47.13
CA TYR A 350 21.29 -4.78 48.58
C TYR A 350 21.93 -6.06 49.09
N GLU A 351 21.87 -7.14 48.34
CA GLU A 351 22.57 -8.40 48.67
C GLU A 351 24.05 -8.38 48.39
N GLN A 352 24.57 -7.39 47.68
CA GLN A 352 26.01 -7.29 47.41
C GLN A 352 26.82 -7.15 48.70
N PRO A 353 27.98 -7.87 48.87
CA PRO A 353 28.72 -7.91 50.11
C PRO A 353 29.22 -6.55 50.63
N ASN A 354 29.57 -5.64 49.72
CA ASN A 354 29.97 -4.29 50.01
C ASN A 354 28.83 -3.42 50.54
N ILE A 355 27.62 -3.60 50.01
CA ILE A 355 26.40 -2.88 50.44
C ILE A 355 25.95 -3.41 51.80
N LYS A 356 25.85 -4.72 51.97
CA LYS A 356 25.53 -5.36 53.28
C LYS A 356 26.46 -4.90 54.39
N LYS A 357 27.77 -4.84 54.13
CA LYS A 357 28.75 -4.29 55.10
C LYS A 357 28.50 -2.82 55.42
N GLY A 358 28.23 -2.00 54.40
CA GLY A 358 27.95 -0.58 54.58
C GLY A 358 26.69 -0.31 55.42
N LEU A 359 25.64 -1.09 55.25
CA LEU A 359 24.40 -0.98 56.02
C LEU A 359 24.56 -1.50 57.46
N ALA A 360 25.36 -2.51 57.71
CA ALA A 360 25.61 -3.06 59.04
C ALA A 360 26.47 -2.13 59.95
N PHE A 361 27.19 -1.15 59.40
CA PHE A 361 27.95 -0.17 60.18
C PHE A 361 27.06 0.98 60.72
N ASN A 362 25.83 1.12 60.27
CA ASN A 362 24.91 2.19 60.66
C ASN A 362 23.73 1.70 61.56
N THR A 363 23.79 0.44 62.02
CA THR A 363 22.89 -0.14 63.03
C THR A 363 23.66 -0.35 64.34
#